data_97cbd5818e78ca8fd1a80f63bcd011b3
#
_entry.id   97cbd5818e78ca8fd1a80f63bcd011b3
#
_cell.length_a   1.000
_cell.length_b   1.000
_cell.length_c   1.000
_cell.angle_alpha   90.00
_cell.angle_beta   90.00
_cell.angle_gamma   90.00
#
_symmetry.space_group_name_H-M   'P 1'
#
loop_
_entity.id
_entity.type
_entity.pdbx_description
1 polymer ?
#
loop_
_entity_poly.entity_id
_entity_poly.type
_entity_poly.pdbx_seq_one_letter_code
_entity_poly.pdbx_strand_id
1 'polypeptide(L)'
;KSLSEVISDSINNKSFDLNAFKKSKFLDKSAKFKKQRWIPFSPAVREAVSIPGIPMGQVVLARGGSDTGKTTLLIEAAVTAQKMGILPVFIITEMKWDFAHAKTMGLQLEEVIDDETGQVDYKGFFLYVDRASLNTIEDVAGFIADILNEQKQGKLPYDLCFFWDSVGSIPCEMSVKQGNNNPMWNAGAMATQFGNFINQQFPLSRKENYPYTNTLFAIKRLIGRTFNDP
;
A
#
# COMPACT_ATOMS: atom_id res chain seq x y z
N LYS A 1 8.79 10.11 -42.67
CA LYS A 1 9.52 10.98 -41.71
C LYS A 1 9.76 10.20 -40.44
N SER A 2 10.98 10.26 -39.94
CA SER A 2 11.28 9.65 -38.62
C SER A 2 10.61 10.43 -37.50
N LEU A 3 10.39 9.79 -36.33
CA LEU A 3 9.81 10.45 -35.16
C LEU A 3 10.64 11.66 -34.72
N SER A 4 11.96 11.60 -34.88
CA SER A 4 12.89 12.71 -34.61
C SER A 4 12.69 13.91 -35.56
N GLU A 5 12.38 13.68 -36.85
CA GLU A 5 12.07 14.75 -37.80
C GLU A 5 10.72 15.41 -37.51
N VAL A 6 9.71 14.63 -37.12
CA VAL A 6 8.40 15.16 -36.70
C VAL A 6 8.53 16.00 -35.44
N ILE A 7 9.36 15.56 -34.50
CA ILE A 7 9.61 16.30 -33.25
C ILE A 7 10.40 17.59 -33.55
N SER A 8 11.44 17.53 -34.39
CA SER A 8 12.21 18.73 -34.75
C SER A 8 11.39 19.74 -35.59
N ASP A 9 10.53 19.28 -36.51
CA ASP A 9 9.61 20.14 -37.26
C ASP A 9 8.60 20.81 -36.31
N SER A 10 8.13 20.11 -35.27
CA SER A 10 7.23 20.66 -34.24
C SER A 10 7.91 21.68 -33.34
N ILE A 11 9.19 21.47 -33.04
CA ILE A 11 10.00 22.38 -32.19
C ILE A 11 10.37 23.65 -32.98
N ASN A 12 10.64 23.52 -34.27
CA ASN A 12 11.05 24.62 -35.14
C ASN A 12 9.86 25.42 -35.71
N ASN A 13 8.63 25.02 -35.44
CA ASN A 13 7.45 25.74 -35.89
C ASN A 13 7.26 27.01 -35.05
N LYS A 14 7.82 28.13 -35.51
CA LYS A 14 7.83 29.42 -34.82
C LYS A 14 6.44 29.99 -34.49
N SER A 15 5.37 29.36 -34.98
CA SER A 15 3.98 29.79 -34.71
C SER A 15 3.38 29.20 -33.46
N PHE A 16 3.99 28.14 -32.83
CA PHE A 16 3.45 27.48 -31.65
C PHE A 16 4.34 27.68 -30.41
N ASP A 17 3.87 28.54 -29.52
CA ASP A 17 4.50 28.71 -28.20
C ASP A 17 3.95 27.67 -27.20
N LEU A 18 4.72 26.62 -26.96
CA LEU A 18 4.40 25.56 -26.04
C LEU A 18 4.21 26.08 -24.59
N ASN A 19 4.98 27.09 -24.18
CA ASN A 19 4.89 27.66 -22.85
C ASN A 19 3.60 28.48 -22.67
N ALA A 20 3.27 29.30 -23.67
CA ALA A 20 1.99 30.02 -23.68
C ALA A 20 0.81 29.05 -23.69
N PHE A 21 0.90 27.98 -24.49
CA PHE A 21 -0.13 26.92 -24.51
C PHE A 21 -0.27 26.24 -23.13
N LYS A 22 0.84 25.83 -22.48
CA LYS A 22 0.83 25.26 -21.15
C LYS A 22 0.15 26.20 -20.14
N LYS A 23 0.49 27.48 -20.14
CA LYS A 23 -0.15 28.48 -19.28
C LYS A 23 -1.65 28.59 -19.53
N SER A 24 -2.06 28.64 -20.82
CA SER A 24 -3.48 28.74 -21.18
C SER A 24 -4.31 27.54 -20.76
N LYS A 25 -3.71 26.34 -20.68
CA LYS A 25 -4.35 25.07 -20.28
C LYS A 25 -4.17 24.73 -18.81
N PHE A 26 -3.71 25.66 -17.98
CA PHE A 26 -3.47 25.48 -16.56
C PHE A 26 -2.42 24.40 -16.21
N LEU A 27 -1.58 24.00 -17.15
CA LEU A 27 -0.53 23.02 -16.91
C LEU A 27 0.57 23.55 -15.98
N ASP A 28 0.73 24.88 -15.91
CA ASP A 28 1.61 25.53 -14.91
C ASP A 28 1.04 25.50 -13.48
N LYS A 29 -0.27 25.26 -13.36
CA LYS A 29 -0.96 25.10 -12.06
C LYS A 29 -1.03 23.65 -11.63
N SER A 30 -0.40 22.73 -12.35
CA SER A 30 -0.32 21.33 -11.93
C SER A 30 0.34 21.26 -10.56
N ALA A 31 -0.23 20.44 -9.70
CA ALA A 31 0.30 20.26 -8.35
C ALA A 31 1.76 19.79 -8.43
N LYS A 32 2.64 20.49 -7.72
CA LYS A 32 4.01 20.03 -7.53
C LYS A 32 4.00 18.79 -6.65
N PHE A 33 4.80 17.81 -7.03
CA PHE A 33 4.95 16.57 -6.29
C PHE A 33 6.32 16.52 -5.63
N LYS A 34 6.35 15.97 -4.41
CA LYS A 34 7.59 15.64 -3.71
C LYS A 34 8.43 14.70 -4.57
N LYS A 35 9.78 14.80 -4.45
CA LYS A 35 10.68 13.82 -5.06
C LYS A 35 10.30 12.41 -4.61
N GLN A 36 10.32 11.44 -5.54
CA GLN A 36 10.01 10.06 -5.22
C GLN A 36 10.97 9.55 -4.15
N ARG A 37 10.40 9.08 -3.04
CA ARG A 37 11.09 8.38 -1.95
C ARG A 37 10.71 6.91 -2.01
N TRP A 38 11.55 6.06 -1.45
CA TRP A 38 11.39 4.61 -1.45
C TRP A 38 11.57 4.07 -0.04
N ILE A 39 10.83 3.03 0.31
CA ILE A 39 11.17 2.13 1.42
C ILE A 39 12.04 1.04 0.81
N PRO A 40 13.39 1.05 1.03
CA PRO A 40 14.30 0.17 0.32
C PRO A 40 14.05 -1.31 0.62
N PHE A 41 14.15 -2.14 -0.40
CA PHE A 41 14.31 -3.59 -0.23
C PHE A 41 15.75 -3.95 0.08
N SER A 42 15.97 -5.16 0.62
CA SER A 42 17.30 -5.75 0.73
C SER A 42 18.00 -5.85 -0.64
N PRO A 43 19.33 -5.91 -0.69
CA PRO A 43 20.07 -6.00 -1.96
C PRO A 43 19.60 -7.14 -2.85
N ALA A 44 19.37 -8.33 -2.28
CA ALA A 44 18.91 -9.50 -3.04
C ALA A 44 17.53 -9.29 -3.68
N VAL A 45 16.58 -8.70 -2.93
CA VAL A 45 15.23 -8.41 -3.46
C VAL A 45 15.31 -7.33 -4.53
N ARG A 46 16.10 -6.26 -4.33
CA ARG A 46 16.29 -5.21 -5.33
C ARG A 46 16.83 -5.74 -6.65
N GLU A 47 17.80 -6.65 -6.58
CA GLU A 47 18.34 -7.30 -7.77
C GLU A 47 17.29 -8.15 -8.48
N ALA A 48 16.53 -8.95 -7.73
CA ALA A 48 15.51 -9.84 -8.28
C ALA A 48 14.35 -9.09 -8.95
N VAL A 49 13.89 -7.96 -8.37
CA VAL A 49 12.73 -7.22 -8.88
C VAL A 49 13.10 -5.98 -9.70
N SER A 50 14.37 -5.63 -9.79
CA SER A 50 14.92 -4.47 -10.52
C SER A 50 14.31 -3.12 -10.12
N ILE A 51 13.82 -2.99 -8.89
CA ILE A 51 13.34 -1.72 -8.32
C ILE A 51 13.97 -1.46 -6.94
N PRO A 52 14.18 -0.18 -6.56
CA PRO A 52 14.87 0.16 -5.30
C PRO A 52 14.15 -0.30 -4.04
N GLY A 53 12.82 -0.37 -4.07
CA GLY A 53 11.98 -0.65 -2.92
C GLY A 53 10.51 -0.37 -3.19
N ILE A 54 9.74 -0.13 -2.14
CA ILE A 54 8.34 0.29 -2.25
C ILE A 54 8.31 1.80 -2.53
N PRO A 55 7.72 2.26 -3.64
CA PRO A 55 7.59 3.68 -3.93
C PRO A 55 6.61 4.33 -2.96
N MET A 56 7.08 5.29 -2.17
CA MET A 56 6.22 5.98 -1.20
C MET A 56 5.14 6.82 -1.91
N GLY A 57 3.96 6.84 -1.33
CA GLY A 57 2.81 7.51 -1.90
C GLY A 57 2.13 6.73 -3.02
N GLN A 58 2.34 5.42 -3.08
CA GLN A 58 1.74 4.53 -4.07
C GLN A 58 1.00 3.37 -3.42
N VAL A 59 0.18 2.69 -4.22
CA VAL A 59 -0.42 1.41 -3.88
C VAL A 59 0.37 0.34 -4.61
N VAL A 60 0.98 -0.56 -3.86
CA VAL A 60 1.82 -1.64 -4.40
C VAL A 60 1.23 -2.98 -4.01
N LEU A 61 1.13 -3.88 -4.97
CA LEU A 61 0.60 -5.22 -4.77
C LEU A 61 1.64 -6.28 -5.14
N ALA A 62 2.13 -7.01 -4.14
CA ALA A 62 2.95 -8.19 -4.36
C ALA A 62 2.06 -9.43 -4.54
N ARG A 63 2.22 -10.14 -5.66
CA ARG A 63 1.43 -11.32 -6.02
C ARG A 63 2.32 -12.55 -6.11
N GLY A 64 1.82 -13.68 -5.64
CA GLY A 64 2.57 -14.94 -5.73
C GLY A 64 1.81 -16.13 -5.15
N GLY A 65 2.28 -17.34 -5.45
CA GLY A 65 1.77 -18.59 -4.89
C GLY A 65 1.87 -18.63 -3.36
N SER A 66 1.36 -19.69 -2.72
CA SER A 66 1.62 -19.93 -1.31
C SER A 66 3.11 -20.11 -1.06
N ASP A 67 3.55 -19.71 0.13
CA ASP A 67 4.89 -19.98 0.65
C ASP A 67 6.06 -19.45 -0.23
N THR A 68 5.80 -18.40 -1.01
CA THR A 68 6.79 -17.72 -1.87
C THR A 68 7.45 -16.52 -1.19
N GLY A 69 7.40 -16.41 0.15
CA GLY A 69 8.06 -15.35 0.90
C GLY A 69 7.35 -13.98 0.92
N LYS A 70 6.07 -13.89 0.51
CA LYS A 70 5.34 -12.60 0.47
C LYS A 70 5.22 -11.93 1.84
N THR A 71 4.82 -12.69 2.87
CA THR A 71 4.74 -12.19 4.25
C THR A 71 6.13 -11.80 4.78
N THR A 72 7.16 -12.57 4.45
CA THR A 72 8.56 -12.25 4.78
C THR A 72 8.98 -10.92 4.16
N LEU A 73 8.68 -10.70 2.88
CA LEU A 73 8.93 -9.43 2.19
C LEU A 73 8.18 -8.26 2.84
N LEU A 74 6.94 -8.51 3.27
CA LEU A 74 6.13 -7.51 3.96
C LEU A 74 6.77 -7.13 5.30
N ILE A 75 7.21 -8.11 6.09
CA ILE A 75 7.89 -7.87 7.38
C ILE A 75 9.21 -7.12 7.15
N GLU A 76 10.03 -7.52 6.18
CA GLU A 76 11.28 -6.83 5.83
C GLU A 76 11.03 -5.35 5.51
N ALA A 77 10.00 -5.08 4.70
CA ALA A 77 9.61 -3.73 4.35
C ALA A 77 9.12 -2.92 5.56
N ALA A 78 8.37 -3.55 6.48
CA ALA A 78 7.90 -2.91 7.70
C ALA A 78 9.06 -2.57 8.66
N VAL A 79 10.03 -3.48 8.81
CA VAL A 79 11.27 -3.23 9.56
C VAL A 79 12.02 -2.03 8.99
N THR A 80 12.11 -1.94 7.67
CA THR A 80 12.76 -0.81 6.99
C THR A 80 11.97 0.48 7.19
N ALA A 81 10.64 0.42 7.10
CA ALA A 81 9.75 1.55 7.37
C ALA A 81 9.95 2.10 8.79
N GLN A 82 9.98 1.23 9.82
CA GLN A 82 10.27 1.63 11.21
C GLN A 82 11.59 2.36 11.33
N LYS A 83 12.67 1.83 10.73
CA LYS A 83 14.01 2.46 10.74
C LYS A 83 14.02 3.83 10.06
N MET A 84 13.10 4.09 9.15
CA MET A 84 12.93 5.38 8.48
C MET A 84 12.02 6.35 9.23
N GLY A 85 11.45 5.97 10.38
CA GLY A 85 10.46 6.75 11.11
C GLY A 85 9.09 6.81 10.43
N ILE A 86 8.82 5.87 9.51
CA ILE A 86 7.50 5.66 8.88
C ILE A 86 6.72 4.70 9.78
N LEU A 87 5.52 5.08 10.19
CA LEU A 87 4.68 4.24 11.05
C LEU A 87 4.08 3.07 10.24
N PRO A 88 4.46 1.81 10.53
CA PRO A 88 3.82 0.66 9.94
C PRO A 88 2.41 0.49 10.51
N VAL A 89 1.43 0.25 9.63
CA VAL A 89 0.05 -0.08 10.00
C VAL A 89 -0.27 -1.45 9.43
N PHE A 90 -0.25 -2.47 10.28
CA PHE A 90 -0.52 -3.85 9.87
C PHE A 90 -2.03 -4.11 9.81
N ILE A 91 -2.47 -4.61 8.66
CA ILE A 91 -3.84 -5.08 8.40
C ILE A 91 -3.74 -6.56 8.07
N ILE A 92 -3.95 -7.42 9.07
CA ILE A 92 -3.72 -8.85 8.97
C ILE A 92 -5.05 -9.59 8.87
N THR A 93 -5.46 -9.87 7.66
CA THR A 93 -6.72 -10.56 7.37
C THR A 93 -6.55 -12.07 7.13
N GLU A 94 -5.32 -12.57 7.07
CA GLU A 94 -4.97 -13.99 7.21
C GLU A 94 -4.57 -14.32 8.65
N MET A 95 -5.07 -15.43 9.19
CA MET A 95 -4.79 -15.84 10.58
C MET A 95 -3.41 -16.53 10.72
N LYS A 96 -2.36 -15.92 10.15
CA LYS A 96 -1.00 -16.51 10.11
C LYS A 96 0.09 -15.56 10.59
N TRP A 97 -0.29 -14.46 11.23
CA TRP A 97 0.69 -13.50 11.73
C TRP A 97 1.43 -14.04 12.95
N ASP A 98 2.74 -13.89 12.95
CA ASP A 98 3.62 -14.29 14.03
C ASP A 98 4.54 -13.13 14.41
N PHE A 99 4.28 -12.52 15.56
CA PHE A 99 5.09 -11.43 16.09
C PHE A 99 6.50 -11.89 16.50
N ALA A 100 6.68 -13.14 16.97
CA ALA A 100 7.99 -13.66 17.31
C ALA A 100 8.88 -13.77 16.07
N HIS A 101 8.31 -14.24 14.94
CA HIS A 101 8.99 -14.24 13.66
C HIS A 101 9.31 -12.82 13.19
N ALA A 102 8.37 -11.90 13.27
CA ALA A 102 8.58 -10.49 12.88
C ALA A 102 9.70 -9.85 13.72
N LYS A 103 9.76 -10.11 15.04
CA LYS A 103 10.82 -9.68 15.94
C LYS A 103 12.18 -10.25 15.54
N THR A 104 12.23 -11.54 15.21
CA THR A 104 13.45 -12.20 14.72
C THR A 104 13.97 -11.56 13.42
N MET A 105 13.08 -11.09 12.56
CA MET A 105 13.43 -10.35 11.34
C MET A 105 13.84 -8.89 11.61
N GLY A 106 13.73 -8.42 12.85
CA GLY A 106 14.18 -7.09 13.27
C GLY A 106 13.09 -6.05 13.47
N LEU A 107 11.80 -6.44 13.47
CA LEU A 107 10.72 -5.54 13.87
C LEU A 107 10.92 -5.14 15.34
N GLN A 108 10.95 -3.84 15.59
CA GLN A 108 11.14 -3.31 16.94
C GLN A 108 9.82 -3.38 17.68
N LEU A 109 9.75 -4.30 18.65
CA LEU A 109 8.59 -4.52 19.52
C LEU A 109 9.02 -5.05 20.88
N GLU A 110 8.16 -4.84 21.87
CA GLU A 110 8.25 -5.40 23.21
C GLU A 110 7.06 -6.34 23.44
N GLU A 111 7.35 -7.47 24.08
CA GLU A 111 6.32 -8.37 24.60
C GLU A 111 5.94 -7.92 26.00
N VAL A 112 4.67 -7.68 26.22
CA VAL A 112 4.12 -7.32 27.53
C VAL A 112 3.18 -8.44 27.93
N ILE A 113 3.54 -9.13 29.01
CA ILE A 113 2.71 -10.20 29.57
C ILE A 113 1.79 -9.57 30.60
N ASP A 114 0.50 -9.80 30.45
CA ASP A 114 -0.47 -9.44 31.47
C ASP A 114 -0.34 -10.41 32.64
N ASP A 115 0.00 -9.91 33.82
CA ASP A 115 0.29 -10.70 35.01
C ASP A 115 -0.95 -11.45 35.54
N GLU A 116 -2.17 -11.01 35.25
CA GLU A 116 -3.40 -11.64 35.74
C GLU A 116 -3.90 -12.72 34.78
N THR A 117 -3.81 -12.48 33.48
CA THR A 117 -4.37 -13.38 32.45
C THR A 117 -3.33 -14.26 31.77
N GLY A 118 -2.04 -13.92 31.88
CA GLY A 118 -0.95 -14.56 31.14
C GLY A 118 -0.98 -14.27 29.65
N GLN A 119 -1.83 -13.37 29.20
CA GLN A 119 -1.90 -12.97 27.78
C GLN A 119 -0.69 -12.14 27.38
N VAL A 120 -0.21 -12.38 26.17
CA VAL A 120 0.91 -11.63 25.59
C VAL A 120 0.36 -10.54 24.68
N ASP A 121 0.71 -9.30 24.99
CA ASP A 121 0.48 -8.13 24.13
C ASP A 121 1.81 -7.69 23.52
N TYR A 122 1.74 -7.07 22.34
CA TYR A 122 2.93 -6.59 21.62
C TYR A 122 2.85 -5.08 21.43
N LYS A 123 3.82 -4.35 21.98
CA LYS A 123 3.91 -2.90 21.92
C LYS A 123 5.11 -2.46 21.09
N GLY A 124 4.98 -1.31 20.45
CA GLY A 124 6.06 -0.76 19.64
C GLY A 124 5.60 0.38 18.74
N PHE A 125 6.50 0.84 17.88
CA PHE A 125 6.21 1.84 16.88
C PHE A 125 5.54 1.18 15.66
N PHE A 126 4.29 0.76 15.83
CA PHE A 126 3.40 0.22 14.79
C PHE A 126 1.95 0.27 15.26
N LEU A 127 1.02 0.16 14.31
CA LEU A 127 -0.39 -0.15 14.58
C LEU A 127 -0.70 -1.54 14.01
N TYR A 128 -1.61 -2.26 14.66
CA TYR A 128 -1.99 -3.61 14.26
C TYR A 128 -3.50 -3.79 14.37
N VAL A 129 -4.06 -4.38 13.34
CA VAL A 129 -5.46 -4.81 13.33
C VAL A 129 -5.55 -6.14 12.57
N ASP A 130 -6.41 -7.00 13.01
CA ASP A 130 -6.60 -8.32 12.42
C ASP A 130 -8.06 -8.61 12.04
N ARG A 131 -8.27 -9.83 11.60
CA ARG A 131 -9.58 -10.32 11.17
C ARG A 131 -10.63 -10.36 12.29
N ALA A 132 -10.26 -10.31 13.56
CA ALA A 132 -11.23 -10.21 14.64
C ALA A 132 -12.00 -8.88 14.60
N SER A 133 -11.33 -7.83 14.13
CA SER A 133 -11.90 -6.49 14.00
C SER A 133 -12.36 -6.15 12.57
N LEU A 134 -11.79 -6.80 11.54
CA LEU A 134 -12.04 -6.52 10.13
C LEU A 134 -12.61 -7.75 9.42
N ASN A 135 -13.90 -7.74 9.14
CA ASN A 135 -14.61 -8.89 8.58
C ASN A 135 -14.83 -8.81 7.08
N THR A 136 -14.80 -7.60 6.51
CA THR A 136 -15.11 -7.32 5.11
C THR A 136 -14.05 -6.41 4.46
N ILE A 137 -14.05 -6.39 3.13
CA ILE A 137 -13.21 -5.47 2.33
C ILE A 137 -13.56 -4.02 2.68
N GLU A 138 -14.82 -3.75 2.91
CA GLU A 138 -15.34 -2.43 3.29
C GLU A 138 -14.82 -2.00 4.66
N ASP A 139 -14.73 -2.92 5.63
CA ASP A 139 -14.15 -2.64 6.95
C ASP A 139 -12.67 -2.24 6.83
N VAL A 140 -11.90 -2.92 5.97
CA VAL A 140 -10.51 -2.55 5.71
C VAL A 140 -10.40 -1.15 5.12
N ALA A 141 -11.25 -0.83 4.15
CA ALA A 141 -11.27 0.50 3.54
C ALA A 141 -11.66 1.58 4.56
N GLY A 142 -12.66 1.31 5.41
CA GLY A 142 -13.07 2.16 6.53
C GLY A 142 -11.94 2.41 7.51
N PHE A 143 -11.26 1.35 7.96
CA PHE A 143 -10.13 1.44 8.86
C PHE A 143 -8.99 2.32 8.29
N ILE A 144 -8.64 2.12 7.01
CA ILE A 144 -7.64 2.97 6.34
C ILE A 144 -8.11 4.44 6.33
N ALA A 145 -9.40 4.68 6.04
CA ALA A 145 -9.95 6.03 6.03
C ALA A 145 -9.86 6.70 7.40
N ASP A 146 -10.18 5.98 8.46
CA ASP A 146 -10.14 6.46 9.84
C ASP A 146 -8.70 6.83 10.25
N ILE A 147 -7.73 5.97 9.98
CA ILE A 147 -6.31 6.24 10.27
C ILE A 147 -5.80 7.47 9.50
N LEU A 148 -6.17 7.61 8.22
CA LEU A 148 -5.81 8.79 7.43
C LEU A 148 -6.47 10.07 7.97
N ASN A 149 -7.69 9.95 8.53
CA ASN A 149 -8.37 11.08 9.15
C ASN A 149 -7.72 11.48 10.48
N GLU A 150 -7.33 10.54 11.32
CA GLU A 150 -6.54 10.79 12.54
C GLU A 150 -5.21 11.49 12.22
N GLN A 151 -4.55 11.10 11.13
CA GLN A 151 -3.35 11.79 10.64
C GLN A 151 -3.63 13.23 10.23
N LYS A 152 -4.73 13.48 9.49
CA LYS A 152 -5.14 14.84 9.10
C LYS A 152 -5.46 15.73 10.29
N GLN A 153 -5.97 15.15 11.39
CA GLN A 153 -6.23 15.84 12.64
C GLN A 153 -4.96 16.10 13.49
N GLY A 154 -3.80 15.64 13.03
CA GLY A 154 -2.52 15.81 13.72
C GLY A 154 -2.26 14.81 14.85
N LYS A 155 -3.11 13.80 15.03
CA LYS A 155 -2.93 12.78 16.08
C LYS A 155 -1.88 11.73 15.71
N LEU A 156 -1.62 11.56 14.41
CA LEU A 156 -0.61 10.64 13.87
C LEU A 156 0.40 11.43 13.01
N PRO A 157 1.39 12.10 13.61
CA PRO A 157 2.30 13.01 12.89
C PRO A 157 3.44 12.25 12.18
N TYR A 158 3.13 11.20 11.41
CA TYR A 158 4.08 10.33 10.75
C TYR A 158 3.70 10.09 9.28
N ASP A 159 4.69 9.82 8.42
CA ASP A 159 4.43 9.08 7.17
C ASP A 159 3.88 7.70 7.54
N LEU A 160 2.87 7.21 6.82
CA LEU A 160 2.25 5.92 7.10
C LEU A 160 2.56 4.92 5.98
N CYS A 161 2.83 3.67 6.36
CA CYS A 161 2.84 2.56 5.43
C CYS A 161 1.89 1.47 5.91
N PHE A 162 0.79 1.30 5.19
CA PHE A 162 -0.17 0.24 5.43
C PHE A 162 0.37 -1.05 4.81
N PHE A 163 0.41 -2.10 5.60
CA PHE A 163 0.84 -3.44 5.22
C PHE A 163 -0.34 -4.40 5.33
N TRP A 164 -0.91 -4.79 4.18
CA TRP A 164 -2.10 -5.65 4.16
C TRP A 164 -1.76 -7.08 3.73
N ASP A 165 -1.91 -8.02 4.66
CA ASP A 165 -1.76 -9.46 4.44
C ASP A 165 -3.08 -10.19 4.76
N SER A 166 -3.88 -10.59 3.78
CA SER A 166 -3.73 -10.46 2.36
C SER A 166 -5.02 -10.00 1.69
N VAL A 167 -4.86 -9.38 0.54
CA VAL A 167 -5.99 -9.01 -0.32
C VAL A 167 -6.67 -10.28 -0.85
N GLY A 168 -7.97 -10.40 -0.60
CA GLY A 168 -8.78 -11.55 -1.04
C GLY A 168 -8.95 -12.65 0.01
N SER A 169 -8.39 -12.49 1.21
CA SER A 169 -8.63 -13.40 2.35
C SER A 169 -9.96 -13.16 3.06
N ILE A 170 -10.59 -12.02 2.82
CA ILE A 170 -11.88 -11.64 3.40
C ILE A 170 -12.92 -11.36 2.32
N PRO A 171 -14.21 -11.62 2.59
CA PRO A 171 -15.32 -11.32 1.68
C PRO A 171 -15.67 -9.84 1.66
N CYS A 172 -16.47 -9.41 0.70
CA CYS A 172 -17.19 -8.14 0.77
C CYS A 172 -18.50 -8.26 1.58
N GLU A 173 -19.06 -7.13 2.02
CA GLU A 173 -20.33 -7.11 2.74
C GLU A 173 -21.47 -7.83 1.98
N MET A 174 -21.53 -7.69 0.66
CA MET A 174 -22.55 -8.34 -0.15
C MET A 174 -22.46 -9.86 -0.05
N SER A 175 -21.24 -10.41 -0.10
CA SER A 175 -20.99 -11.84 0.08
C SER A 175 -21.44 -12.33 1.48
N VAL A 176 -21.17 -11.56 2.51
CA VAL A 176 -21.60 -11.87 3.88
C VAL A 176 -23.13 -11.86 3.98
N LYS A 177 -23.77 -10.79 3.49
CA LYS A 177 -25.25 -10.64 3.52
C LYS A 177 -25.98 -11.77 2.78
N GLN A 178 -25.39 -12.30 1.72
CA GLN A 178 -25.95 -13.40 0.93
C GLN A 178 -25.57 -14.79 1.46
N GLY A 179 -24.76 -14.87 2.50
CA GLY A 179 -24.31 -16.14 3.09
C GLY A 179 -23.42 -16.98 2.17
N ASN A 180 -22.83 -16.38 1.14
CA ASN A 180 -21.90 -17.06 0.26
C ASN A 180 -20.71 -16.17 -0.13
N ASN A 181 -19.56 -16.77 -0.43
CA ASN A 181 -18.36 -16.05 -0.83
C ASN A 181 -18.27 -15.99 -2.37
N ASN A 182 -18.90 -14.96 -2.97
CA ASN A 182 -18.92 -14.79 -4.41
C ASN A 182 -17.67 -13.99 -4.88
N PRO A 183 -16.79 -14.60 -5.68
CA PRO A 183 -15.57 -13.94 -6.16
C PRO A 183 -15.84 -12.69 -7.02
N MET A 184 -16.95 -12.65 -7.76
CA MET A 184 -17.33 -11.50 -8.59
C MET A 184 -17.71 -10.29 -7.72
N TRP A 185 -18.48 -10.50 -6.66
CA TRP A 185 -18.85 -9.43 -5.73
C TRP A 185 -17.63 -8.91 -4.98
N ASN A 186 -16.75 -9.82 -4.52
CA ASN A 186 -15.51 -9.42 -3.88
C ASN A 186 -14.60 -8.61 -4.82
N ALA A 187 -14.50 -9.01 -6.08
CA ALA A 187 -13.74 -8.25 -7.08
C ALA A 187 -14.36 -6.88 -7.35
N GLY A 188 -15.68 -6.78 -7.41
CA GLY A 188 -16.42 -5.52 -7.54
C GLY A 188 -16.19 -4.58 -6.36
N ALA A 189 -16.32 -5.10 -5.13
CA ALA A 189 -16.04 -4.33 -3.91
C ALA A 189 -14.59 -3.83 -3.87
N MET A 190 -13.61 -4.71 -4.17
CA MET A 190 -12.21 -4.33 -4.26
C MET A 190 -11.98 -3.23 -5.31
N ALA A 191 -12.56 -3.37 -6.50
CA ALA A 191 -12.44 -2.36 -7.54
C ALA A 191 -13.02 -1.02 -7.10
N THR A 192 -14.16 -1.02 -6.42
CA THR A 192 -14.82 0.18 -5.90
C THR A 192 -13.96 0.84 -4.82
N GLN A 193 -13.54 0.10 -3.79
CA GLN A 193 -12.77 0.65 -2.68
C GLN A 193 -11.38 1.13 -3.13
N PHE A 194 -10.68 0.34 -3.95
CA PHE A 194 -9.36 0.74 -4.47
C PHE A 194 -9.46 1.85 -5.51
N GLY A 195 -10.45 1.80 -6.43
CA GLY A 195 -10.62 2.80 -7.48
C GLY A 195 -11.04 4.16 -6.94
N ASN A 196 -12.06 4.19 -6.07
CA ASN A 196 -12.68 5.44 -5.63
C ASN A 196 -11.99 6.07 -4.42
N PHE A 197 -11.31 5.29 -3.59
CA PHE A 197 -10.73 5.78 -2.35
C PHE A 197 -9.22 5.61 -2.31
N ILE A 198 -8.74 4.37 -2.30
CA ILE A 198 -7.33 4.06 -2.01
C ILE A 198 -6.40 4.64 -3.09
N ASN A 199 -6.71 4.41 -4.37
CA ASN A 199 -5.90 4.91 -5.49
C ASN A 199 -5.88 6.44 -5.61
N GLN A 200 -6.81 7.14 -4.98
CA GLN A 200 -6.80 8.61 -4.96
C GLN A 200 -6.04 9.17 -3.77
N GLN A 201 -6.23 8.60 -2.57
CA GLN A 201 -5.67 9.15 -1.34
C GLN A 201 -4.14 9.03 -1.26
N PHE A 202 -3.59 7.88 -1.64
CA PHE A 202 -2.14 7.66 -1.52
C PHE A 202 -1.32 8.51 -2.49
N PRO A 203 -1.62 8.58 -3.80
CA PRO A 203 -0.93 9.48 -4.72
C PRO A 203 -1.11 10.97 -4.37
N LEU A 204 -2.27 11.36 -3.83
CA LEU A 204 -2.50 12.74 -3.39
C LEU A 204 -1.56 13.15 -2.26
N SER A 205 -1.18 12.22 -1.37
CA SER A 205 -0.24 12.48 -0.28
C SER A 205 1.17 12.84 -0.77
N ARG A 206 1.49 12.61 -2.06
CA ARG A 206 2.73 13.04 -2.69
C ARG A 206 2.76 14.51 -3.10
N LYS A 207 1.63 15.21 -3.08
CA LYS A 207 1.61 16.63 -3.39
C LYS A 207 2.45 17.41 -2.37
N GLU A 208 3.13 18.46 -2.84
CA GLU A 208 4.08 19.24 -2.06
C GLU A 208 3.45 19.84 -0.79
N ASN A 209 2.17 20.19 -0.84
CA ASN A 209 1.41 20.78 0.27
C ASN A 209 0.88 19.78 1.29
N TYR A 210 1.05 18.47 1.08
CA TYR A 210 0.70 17.47 2.09
C TYR A 210 1.87 17.27 3.05
N PRO A 211 1.65 17.29 4.38
CA PRO A 211 2.75 17.18 5.34
C PRO A 211 3.38 15.77 5.33
N TYR A 212 2.57 14.74 5.11
CA TYR A 212 2.99 13.33 5.17
C TYR A 212 2.79 12.62 3.84
N THR A 213 3.49 11.49 3.66
CA THR A 213 3.36 10.62 2.49
C THR A 213 2.88 9.25 2.92
N ASN A 214 1.72 8.82 2.42
CA ASN A 214 1.09 7.58 2.81
C ASN A 214 1.22 6.53 1.71
N THR A 215 1.49 5.29 2.08
CA THR A 215 1.79 4.18 1.17
C THR A 215 0.95 2.96 1.56
N LEU A 216 0.50 2.19 0.58
CA LEU A 216 -0.09 0.87 0.81
C LEU A 216 0.76 -0.19 0.11
N PHE A 217 1.26 -1.14 0.88
CA PHE A 217 1.86 -2.36 0.39
C PHE A 217 0.98 -3.54 0.78
N ALA A 218 0.36 -4.15 -0.21
CA ALA A 218 -0.54 -5.28 -0.01
C ALA A 218 0.03 -6.53 -0.66
N ILE A 219 -0.31 -7.69 -0.11
CA ILE A 219 0.04 -8.98 -0.72
C ILE A 219 -1.23 -9.71 -1.15
N LYS A 220 -1.12 -10.48 -2.22
CA LYS A 220 -2.19 -11.30 -2.74
C LYS A 220 -1.69 -12.70 -3.07
N ARG A 221 -2.38 -13.71 -2.52
CA ARG A 221 -2.16 -15.09 -2.92
C ARG A 221 -2.72 -15.31 -4.33
N LEU A 222 -1.92 -15.88 -5.20
CA LEU A 222 -2.41 -16.45 -6.45
C LEU A 222 -2.97 -17.83 -6.12
N ILE A 223 -4.25 -18.02 -6.36
CA ILE A 223 -4.86 -19.35 -6.35
C ILE A 223 -4.42 -19.96 -7.67
N GLY A 224 -3.71 -21.10 -7.59
CA GLY A 224 -3.26 -21.85 -8.77
C GLY A 224 -4.46 -22.13 -9.69
N ARG A 225 -4.24 -22.01 -10.99
CA ARG A 225 -5.21 -22.46 -11.98
C ARG A 225 -5.43 -23.95 -11.79
N THR A 226 -6.67 -24.35 -11.82
CA THR A 226 -7.05 -25.77 -11.85
C THR A 226 -6.55 -26.41 -13.13
N PHE A 227 -6.28 -27.66 -13.07
CA PHE A 227 -5.74 -28.70 -13.91
C PHE A 227 -5.85 -28.63 -15.46
N ASN A 228 -6.39 -27.59 -16.06
CA ASN A 228 -6.64 -27.46 -17.50
C ASN A 228 -6.00 -26.23 -18.14
N ASP A 229 -4.95 -25.68 -17.55
CA ASP A 229 -4.18 -24.64 -18.20
C ASP A 229 -3.00 -25.28 -18.95
N PRO A 230 -2.92 -25.08 -20.29
CA PRO A 230 -1.81 -25.58 -21.07
C PRO A 230 -0.48 -24.95 -20.72
#